data_04433332121a2f633d4223b08795f588
#
_entry.id   04433332121a2f633d4223b08795f588
#
_cell.length_a   1.000
_cell.length_b   1.000
_cell.length_c   1.000
_cell.angle_alpha   90.00
_cell.angle_beta   90.00
_cell.angle_gamma   90.00
#
_symmetry.space_group_name_H-M   'P 1'
#
loop_
_entity.id
_entity.type
_entity.pdbx_description
1 polymer ?
#
loop_
_entity_poly.entity_id
_entity_poly.type
_entity_poly.pdbx_seq_one_letter_code
_entity_poly.pdbx_strand_id
1 'polypeptide(L)'
;MRFFLSFLPVGKAPRRVSARELCRLAPAMLLFQATGALLHLMVKPFHELNEKELLALAISSEEEDSKIYGSFAERVRAEFPATAQLLDSMQEQESDHRRRLIDAFQSRFGNKIPLIRRQDVKGFVRRRPIWMNRTLSIQQIRREVQTMESETTRFYERALDRTSDPTTRKLLGDLVEVERKHEDFADEFVKEKAEKGEFEKEDEAQRRLFVLQVVQPGLAGLMDGSVSTLAPVFAAAFATRNSWDAFLVGLAASVGAGISMGFAEALSDDGVLSGRGQPLLRGGICGLMTTLGGIGHTLPFLIPNFYMATWVAVIVVAIELAVIAWIRNHYMDTPLVSAIFQVVLGGVLVFLAGIAIGSAG
;
A
#
# COMPACT_ATOMS: atom_id res chain seq x y z
N MET A 1 17.68 12.58 5.54
CA MET A 1 18.98 12.05 5.07
C MET A 1 18.91 10.69 4.34
N ARG A 2 17.72 10.13 4.05
CA ARG A 2 17.56 8.85 3.29
C ARG A 2 17.03 8.99 1.85
N PHE A 3 16.74 10.21 1.37
CA PHE A 3 16.11 10.43 0.04
C PHE A 3 17.06 10.84 -1.09
N PHE A 4 18.36 11.00 -0.82
CA PHE A 4 19.34 11.45 -1.84
C PHE A 4 20.24 10.33 -2.41
N LEU A 5 20.02 9.06 -2.01
CA LEU A 5 20.87 7.94 -2.46
C LEU A 5 20.29 7.12 -3.62
N SER A 6 19.16 7.52 -4.20
CA SER A 6 18.46 6.71 -5.24
C SER A 6 18.85 7.05 -6.68
N PHE A 7 19.82 7.91 -6.93
CA PHE A 7 20.23 8.32 -8.30
C PHE A 7 21.69 8.05 -8.62
N LEU A 8 22.30 7.00 -8.09
CA LEU A 8 23.62 6.58 -8.54
C LEU A 8 23.49 5.30 -9.39
N PRO A 9 24.09 5.26 -10.60
CA PRO A 9 24.09 4.06 -11.43
C PRO A 9 24.86 2.96 -10.73
N VAL A 10 24.27 1.78 -10.71
CA VAL A 10 24.86 0.52 -10.22
C VAL A 10 26.11 0.23 -11.03
N GLY A 11 27.29 0.25 -10.40
CA GLY A 11 28.48 -0.25 -11.04
C GLY A 11 29.84 0.39 -10.73
N LYS A 12 29.96 1.31 -9.76
CA LYS A 12 31.28 1.80 -9.32
C LYS A 12 31.37 1.87 -7.81
N ALA A 13 32.46 1.34 -7.26
CA ALA A 13 32.79 1.47 -5.83
C ALA A 13 32.67 2.92 -5.35
N PRO A 14 32.29 3.17 -4.08
CA PRO A 14 32.09 4.52 -3.58
C PRO A 14 33.40 5.31 -3.70
N ARG A 15 33.44 6.28 -4.62
CA ARG A 15 34.51 7.26 -4.69
C ARG A 15 34.57 7.99 -3.36
N ARG A 16 35.73 8.00 -2.72
CA ARG A 16 35.99 8.91 -1.59
C ARG A 16 35.81 10.34 -2.11
N VAL A 17 34.74 11.00 -1.65
CA VAL A 17 34.47 12.41 -1.94
C VAL A 17 35.64 13.20 -1.38
N SER A 18 36.34 13.95 -2.20
CA SER A 18 37.50 14.74 -1.76
C SER A 18 37.05 15.94 -0.93
N ALA A 19 37.92 16.40 -0.03
CA ALA A 19 37.67 17.59 0.79
C ALA A 19 37.32 18.83 -0.06
N ARG A 20 37.81 18.90 -1.32
CA ARG A 20 37.48 19.99 -2.26
C ARG A 20 36.06 19.90 -2.82
N GLU A 21 35.51 18.69 -3.00
CA GLU A 21 34.11 18.50 -3.42
C GLU A 21 33.15 18.78 -2.28
N LEU A 22 33.51 18.43 -1.04
CA LEU A 22 32.74 18.81 0.15
C LEU A 22 32.71 20.36 0.35
N CYS A 23 33.82 21.06 0.09
CA CYS A 23 33.84 22.53 0.12
C CYS A 23 32.97 23.18 -0.96
N ARG A 24 32.77 22.54 -2.12
CA ARG A 24 31.87 23.05 -3.18
C ARG A 24 30.39 22.82 -2.87
N LEU A 25 30.07 21.78 -2.08
CA LEU A 25 28.69 21.46 -1.66
C LEU A 25 28.28 22.18 -0.37
N ALA A 26 29.25 22.68 0.41
CA ALA A 26 28.98 23.40 1.66
C ALA A 26 28.06 24.64 1.51
N PRO A 27 28.18 25.50 0.47
CA PRO A 27 27.25 26.59 0.27
C PRO A 27 25.82 26.14 -0.03
N ALA A 28 25.66 25.06 -0.81
CA ALA A 28 24.35 24.49 -1.14
C ALA A 28 23.68 23.83 0.08
N MET A 29 24.47 23.15 0.93
CA MET A 29 23.98 22.60 2.20
C MET A 29 23.62 23.69 3.21
N LEU A 30 24.40 24.77 3.29
CA LEU A 30 24.08 25.92 4.13
C LEU A 30 22.85 26.69 3.62
N LEU A 31 22.68 26.82 2.30
CA LEU A 31 21.45 27.37 1.71
C LEU A 31 20.23 26.48 2.01
N PHE A 32 20.37 25.16 1.93
CA PHE A 32 19.31 24.22 2.23
C PHE A 32 18.95 24.20 3.72
N GLN A 33 19.94 24.33 4.61
CA GLN A 33 19.71 24.47 6.05
C GLN A 33 19.12 25.85 6.40
N ALA A 34 19.58 26.92 5.74
CA ALA A 34 19.03 28.26 5.92
C ALA A 34 17.60 28.37 5.38
N THR A 35 17.28 27.77 4.23
CA THR A 35 15.89 27.70 3.70
C THR A 35 14.99 26.85 4.58
N GLY A 36 15.46 25.72 5.11
CA GLY A 36 14.72 24.91 6.07
C GLY A 36 14.47 25.63 7.39
N ALA A 37 15.46 26.36 7.90
CA ALA A 37 15.33 27.20 9.10
C ALA A 37 14.42 28.42 8.85
N LEU A 38 14.49 29.06 7.67
CA LEU A 38 13.57 30.13 7.28
C LEU A 38 12.12 29.66 7.13
N LEU A 39 11.90 28.48 6.53
CA LEU A 39 10.58 27.87 6.47
C LEU A 39 10.02 27.56 7.87
N HIS A 40 10.88 27.15 8.81
CA HIS A 40 10.46 26.87 10.19
C HIS A 40 10.18 28.18 10.99
N LEU A 41 10.77 29.30 10.60
CA LEU A 41 10.51 30.62 11.18
C LEU A 41 9.21 31.27 10.66
N MET A 42 8.63 30.76 9.57
CA MET A 42 7.40 31.29 8.98
C MET A 42 6.12 30.54 9.43
N VAL A 43 6.25 29.49 10.24
CA VAL A 43 5.09 28.72 10.72
C VAL A 43 4.46 29.41 11.92
N LYS A 44 3.31 30.04 11.70
CA LYS A 44 2.58 30.82 12.72
C LYS A 44 1.78 29.89 13.63
N PRO A 45 1.80 30.06 14.97
CA PRO A 45 0.90 29.33 15.85
C PRO A 45 -0.57 29.67 15.58
N PHE A 46 -1.47 28.69 15.67
CA PHE A 46 -2.90 28.91 15.41
C PHE A 46 -3.48 30.05 16.27
N HIS A 47 -3.02 30.18 17.51
CA HIS A 47 -3.51 31.21 18.44
C HIS A 47 -3.02 32.63 18.11
N GLU A 48 -2.09 32.82 17.18
CA GLU A 48 -1.61 34.12 16.71
C GLU A 48 -2.28 34.57 15.42
N LEU A 49 -3.13 33.73 14.80
CA LEU A 49 -3.86 34.10 13.59
C LEU A 49 -4.87 35.19 13.92
N ASN A 50 -4.90 36.25 13.12
CA ASN A 50 -6.01 37.19 13.15
C ASN A 50 -7.20 36.64 12.37
N GLU A 51 -8.35 37.31 12.48
CA GLU A 51 -9.61 36.83 11.90
C GLU A 51 -9.54 36.75 10.36
N LYS A 52 -8.88 37.68 9.70
CA LYS A 52 -8.63 37.65 8.26
C LYS A 52 -7.80 36.42 7.84
N GLU A 53 -6.76 36.12 8.57
CA GLU A 53 -5.91 34.95 8.36
C GLU A 53 -6.64 33.64 8.65
N LEU A 54 -7.53 33.65 9.65
CA LEU A 54 -8.30 32.50 10.07
C LEU A 54 -9.35 32.12 9.01
N LEU A 55 -10.07 33.09 8.44
CA LEU A 55 -10.98 32.86 7.31
C LEU A 55 -10.23 32.43 6.04
N ALA A 56 -9.06 33.00 5.78
CA ALA A 56 -8.25 32.59 4.63
C ALA A 56 -7.75 31.16 4.78
N LEU A 57 -7.39 30.73 5.99
CA LEU A 57 -7.04 29.34 6.29
C LEU A 57 -8.22 28.41 6.11
N ALA A 58 -9.43 28.80 6.57
CA ALA A 58 -10.66 28.06 6.34
C ALA A 58 -10.91 27.83 4.83
N ILE A 59 -10.88 28.90 4.03
CA ILE A 59 -11.08 28.83 2.57
C ILE A 59 -10.09 27.87 1.89
N SER A 60 -8.81 27.92 2.28
CA SER A 60 -7.79 27.04 1.71
C SER A 60 -7.94 25.58 2.18
N SER A 61 -8.48 25.38 3.38
CA SER A 61 -8.77 24.05 3.94
C SER A 61 -9.89 23.35 3.20
N GLU A 62 -11.01 24.05 2.97
CA GLU A 62 -12.13 23.52 2.18
C GLU A 62 -11.71 23.17 0.75
N GLU A 63 -10.86 24.02 0.13
CA GLU A 63 -10.33 23.73 -1.21
C GLU A 63 -9.47 22.47 -1.24
N GLU A 64 -8.66 22.25 -0.22
CA GLU A 64 -7.79 21.07 -0.10
C GLU A 64 -8.63 19.80 0.13
N ASP A 65 -9.61 19.86 1.05
CA ASP A 65 -10.47 18.73 1.38
C ASP A 65 -11.38 18.35 0.20
N SER A 66 -11.99 19.32 -0.49
CA SER A 66 -12.74 19.09 -1.73
C SER A 66 -11.90 18.36 -2.80
N LYS A 67 -10.63 18.75 -2.99
CA LYS A 67 -9.73 18.07 -3.93
C LYS A 67 -9.38 16.65 -3.50
N ILE A 68 -9.23 16.41 -2.20
CA ILE A 68 -8.95 15.07 -1.66
C ILE A 68 -10.16 14.17 -1.89
N TYR A 69 -11.38 14.62 -1.59
CA TYR A 69 -12.61 13.84 -1.81
C TYR A 69 -12.80 13.50 -3.28
N GLY A 70 -12.63 14.47 -4.19
CA GLY A 70 -12.71 14.21 -5.63
C GLY A 70 -11.66 13.21 -6.12
N SER A 71 -10.44 13.29 -5.61
CA SER A 71 -9.38 12.32 -5.93
C SER A 71 -9.69 10.91 -5.41
N PHE A 72 -10.29 10.79 -4.24
CA PHE A 72 -10.75 9.51 -3.70
C PHE A 72 -11.92 8.95 -4.52
N ALA A 73 -12.93 9.79 -4.83
CA ALA A 73 -14.09 9.39 -5.63
C ALA A 73 -13.68 8.85 -7.00
N GLU A 74 -12.83 9.59 -7.73
CA GLU A 74 -12.34 9.17 -9.04
C GLU A 74 -11.63 7.82 -8.99
N ARG A 75 -10.82 7.62 -7.95
CA ARG A 75 -10.07 6.39 -7.79
C ARG A 75 -10.95 5.16 -7.57
N VAL A 76 -11.99 5.29 -6.72
CA VAL A 76 -12.79 4.13 -6.28
C VAL A 76 -14.02 3.90 -7.16
N ARG A 77 -14.35 4.82 -8.06
CA ARG A 77 -15.60 4.84 -8.83
C ARG A 77 -15.90 3.56 -9.59
N ALA A 78 -14.86 2.95 -10.19
CA ALA A 78 -15.04 1.75 -11.00
C ALA A 78 -15.33 0.49 -10.16
N GLU A 79 -14.76 0.42 -8.96
CA GLU A 79 -14.80 -0.78 -8.11
C GLU A 79 -15.76 -0.62 -6.91
N PHE A 80 -15.96 0.62 -6.45
CA PHE A 80 -16.71 0.97 -5.23
C PHE A 80 -17.66 2.14 -5.49
N PRO A 81 -18.71 1.96 -6.31
CA PRO A 81 -19.57 3.05 -6.75
C PRO A 81 -20.35 3.72 -5.61
N ALA A 82 -20.76 2.98 -4.58
CA ALA A 82 -21.46 3.54 -3.43
C ALA A 82 -20.55 4.47 -2.62
N THR A 83 -19.31 4.06 -2.38
CA THR A 83 -18.31 4.90 -1.71
C THR A 83 -17.94 6.12 -2.57
N ALA A 84 -17.83 5.96 -3.91
CA ALA A 84 -17.57 7.09 -4.81
C ALA A 84 -18.69 8.14 -4.75
N GLN A 85 -19.95 7.71 -4.71
CA GLN A 85 -21.10 8.62 -4.60
C GLN A 85 -21.08 9.44 -3.30
N LEU A 86 -20.72 8.82 -2.17
CA LEU A 86 -20.54 9.51 -0.90
C LEU A 86 -19.45 10.59 -1.03
N LEU A 87 -18.30 10.22 -1.57
CA LEU A 87 -17.16 11.14 -1.73
C LEU A 87 -17.46 12.29 -2.68
N ASP A 88 -18.24 12.06 -3.76
CA ASP A 88 -18.71 13.12 -4.66
C ASP A 88 -19.62 14.11 -3.93
N SER A 89 -20.55 13.62 -3.09
CA SER A 89 -21.42 14.51 -2.30
C SER A 89 -20.62 15.34 -1.30
N MET A 90 -19.63 14.76 -0.64
CA MET A 90 -18.73 15.48 0.26
C MET A 90 -17.91 16.55 -0.48
N GLN A 91 -17.36 16.22 -1.65
CA GLN A 91 -16.67 17.19 -2.50
C GLN A 91 -17.52 18.40 -2.85
N GLU A 92 -18.80 18.19 -3.16
CA GLU A 92 -19.74 19.27 -3.50
C GLU A 92 -20.01 20.14 -2.28
N GLN A 93 -20.20 19.54 -1.11
CA GLN A 93 -20.45 20.23 0.16
C GLN A 93 -19.26 21.13 0.54
N GLU A 94 -18.01 20.61 0.49
CA GLU A 94 -16.81 21.41 0.75
C GLU A 94 -16.67 22.59 -0.24
N SER A 95 -17.04 22.37 -1.49
CA SER A 95 -17.07 23.44 -2.50
C SER A 95 -18.09 24.53 -2.17
N ASP A 96 -19.23 24.18 -1.55
CA ASP A 96 -20.23 25.13 -1.08
C ASP A 96 -19.77 25.89 0.17
N HIS A 97 -19.19 25.20 1.15
CA HIS A 97 -18.58 25.82 2.32
C HIS A 97 -17.52 26.84 1.93
N ARG A 98 -16.64 26.48 1.01
CA ARG A 98 -15.64 27.37 0.46
C ARG A 98 -16.25 28.63 -0.17
N ARG A 99 -17.35 28.51 -0.94
CA ARG A 99 -18.04 29.68 -1.54
C ARG A 99 -18.58 30.61 -0.46
N ARG A 100 -19.28 30.07 0.54
CA ARG A 100 -19.84 30.85 1.65
C ARG A 100 -18.75 31.59 2.45
N LEU A 101 -17.61 30.94 2.67
CA LEU A 101 -16.44 31.54 3.34
C LEU A 101 -15.82 32.66 2.50
N ILE A 102 -15.71 32.49 1.17
CA ILE A 102 -15.22 33.53 0.24
C ILE A 102 -16.12 34.74 0.27
N ASP A 103 -17.45 34.56 0.20
CA ASP A 103 -18.43 35.66 0.22
C ASP A 103 -18.34 36.44 1.55
N ALA A 104 -18.24 35.74 2.66
CA ALA A 104 -18.05 36.36 3.97
C ALA A 104 -16.72 37.10 4.08
N PHE A 105 -15.64 36.51 3.56
CA PHE A 105 -14.34 37.16 3.53
C PHE A 105 -14.36 38.43 2.70
N GLN A 106 -14.92 38.36 1.48
CA GLN A 106 -14.96 39.50 0.55
C GLN A 106 -15.81 40.64 1.06
N SER A 107 -16.95 40.35 1.67
CA SER A 107 -17.81 41.36 2.25
C SER A 107 -17.12 42.18 3.36
N ARG A 108 -16.17 41.58 4.07
CA ARG A 108 -15.53 42.20 5.23
C ARG A 108 -14.13 42.71 4.96
N PHE A 109 -13.33 42.00 4.20
CA PHE A 109 -11.90 42.26 3.99
C PHE A 109 -11.54 42.61 2.55
N GLY A 110 -12.52 42.57 1.63
CA GLY A 110 -12.31 42.81 0.20
C GLY A 110 -11.71 41.61 -0.52
N ASN A 111 -11.38 41.79 -1.79
CA ASN A 111 -11.08 40.64 -2.70
C ASN A 111 -9.69 40.01 -2.52
N LYS A 112 -8.84 40.55 -1.65
CA LYS A 112 -7.46 40.06 -1.48
C LYS A 112 -7.41 39.03 -0.34
N ILE A 113 -7.56 37.75 -0.67
CA ILE A 113 -7.44 36.64 0.27
C ILE A 113 -5.97 36.32 0.47
N PRO A 114 -5.43 36.34 1.71
CA PRO A 114 -4.07 35.90 1.98
C PRO A 114 -3.86 34.43 1.65
N LEU A 115 -2.71 34.05 1.13
CA LEU A 115 -2.37 32.66 0.91
C LEU A 115 -1.83 32.06 2.22
N ILE A 116 -2.71 31.39 2.96
CA ILE A 116 -2.37 30.67 4.19
C ILE A 116 -2.87 29.23 4.02
N ARG A 117 -2.01 28.26 4.27
CA ARG A 117 -2.30 26.83 4.17
C ARG A 117 -2.13 26.17 5.53
N ARG A 118 -2.72 24.97 5.70
CA ARG A 118 -2.55 24.14 6.91
C ARG A 118 -1.08 23.94 7.30
N GLN A 119 -0.19 23.76 6.33
CA GLN A 119 1.25 23.59 6.55
C GLN A 119 1.96 24.82 7.13
N ASP A 120 1.39 26.01 6.96
CA ASP A 120 1.94 27.28 7.40
C ASP A 120 1.54 27.61 8.85
N VAL A 121 0.73 26.73 9.48
CA VAL A 121 0.20 26.93 10.83
C VAL A 121 0.61 25.77 11.75
N LYS A 122 1.15 26.09 12.94
CA LYS A 122 1.47 25.10 13.99
C LYS A 122 0.20 24.57 14.64
N GLY A 123 0.18 23.26 14.89
CA GLY A 123 -0.94 22.63 15.59
C GLY A 123 -2.07 22.17 14.66
N PHE A 124 -1.86 22.28 13.36
CA PHE A 124 -2.72 21.68 12.35
C PHE A 124 -2.24 20.29 11.96
N VAL A 125 -3.19 19.39 11.69
CA VAL A 125 -2.87 18.08 11.13
C VAL A 125 -2.46 18.24 9.67
N ARG A 126 -1.32 17.66 9.32
CA ARG A 126 -0.84 17.68 7.94
C ARG A 126 -1.57 16.61 7.15
N ARG A 127 -2.31 17.01 6.13
CA ARG A 127 -2.93 16.08 5.17
C ARG A 127 -1.85 15.38 4.32
N ARG A 128 -2.12 14.16 3.93
CA ARG A 128 -1.28 13.45 2.97
C ARG A 128 -1.38 14.12 1.60
N PRO A 129 -0.27 14.25 0.86
CA PRO A 129 -0.32 14.73 -0.51
C PRO A 129 -1.23 13.84 -1.37
N ILE A 130 -2.06 14.46 -2.23
CA ILE A 130 -3.06 13.76 -3.06
C ILE A 130 -2.46 12.58 -3.85
N TRP A 131 -1.22 12.72 -4.35
CA TRP A 131 -0.54 11.66 -5.08
C TRP A 131 -0.21 10.43 -4.23
N MET A 132 -0.11 10.54 -2.90
CA MET A 132 0.08 9.40 -1.99
C MET A 132 -1.23 8.64 -1.75
N ASN A 133 -2.38 9.23 -2.04
CA ASN A 133 -3.69 8.59 -1.85
C ASN A 133 -3.91 7.40 -2.81
N ARG A 134 -3.13 7.32 -3.88
CA ARG A 134 -3.23 6.22 -4.86
C ARG A 134 -2.94 4.83 -4.30
N THR A 135 -2.33 4.72 -3.14
CA THR A 135 -1.98 3.45 -2.50
C THR A 135 -2.92 3.04 -1.37
N LEU A 136 -3.91 3.87 -1.03
CA LEU A 136 -4.84 3.59 0.06
C LEU A 136 -5.86 2.53 -0.35
N SER A 137 -6.16 1.60 0.56
CA SER A 137 -7.30 0.69 0.43
C SER A 137 -8.61 1.45 0.68
N ILE A 138 -9.75 0.86 0.25
CA ILE A 138 -11.07 1.45 0.47
C ILE A 138 -11.34 1.70 1.97
N GLN A 139 -10.93 0.79 2.84
CA GLN A 139 -11.09 0.94 4.28
C GLN A 139 -10.21 2.05 4.86
N GLN A 140 -9.02 2.27 4.29
CA GLN A 140 -8.17 3.40 4.67
C GLN A 140 -8.77 4.72 4.20
N ILE A 141 -9.37 4.77 3.01
CA ILE A 141 -10.08 5.95 2.50
C ILE A 141 -11.26 6.30 3.42
N ARG A 142 -12.11 5.32 3.77
CA ARG A 142 -13.24 5.54 4.69
C ARG A 142 -12.78 6.08 6.06
N ARG A 143 -11.70 5.55 6.62
CA ARG A 143 -11.11 6.06 7.88
C ARG A 143 -10.52 7.47 7.74
N GLU A 144 -9.88 7.76 6.61
CA GLU A 144 -9.33 9.09 6.34
C GLU A 144 -10.44 10.12 6.27
N VAL A 145 -11.57 9.79 5.61
CA VAL A 145 -12.77 10.64 5.56
C VAL A 145 -13.27 10.96 6.96
N GLN A 146 -13.51 9.97 7.82
CA GLN A 146 -13.94 10.21 9.21
C GLN A 146 -12.97 11.10 9.99
N THR A 147 -11.67 10.90 9.77
CA THR A 147 -10.64 11.75 10.40
C THR A 147 -10.72 13.18 9.89
N MET A 148 -10.95 13.36 8.59
CA MET A 148 -11.05 14.68 7.96
C MET A 148 -12.24 15.48 8.54
N GLU A 149 -13.42 14.87 8.61
CA GLU A 149 -14.62 15.50 9.16
C GLU A 149 -14.42 15.93 10.63
N SER A 150 -13.93 15.02 11.47
CA SER A 150 -13.74 15.35 12.89
C SER A 150 -12.65 16.43 13.11
N GLU A 151 -11.66 16.53 12.24
CA GLU A 151 -10.65 17.59 12.29
C GLU A 151 -11.20 18.94 11.83
N THR A 152 -12.05 18.95 10.80
CA THR A 152 -12.70 20.15 10.28
C THR A 152 -13.68 20.72 11.31
N THR A 153 -14.50 19.89 11.95
CA THR A 153 -15.37 20.30 13.06
C THR A 153 -14.56 20.96 14.18
N ARG A 154 -13.47 20.33 14.66
CA ARG A 154 -12.60 20.89 15.70
C ARG A 154 -11.93 22.19 15.28
N PHE A 155 -11.60 22.32 14.00
CA PHE A 155 -11.05 23.58 13.48
C PHE A 155 -12.07 24.70 13.59
N TYR A 156 -13.31 24.49 13.13
CA TYR A 156 -14.35 25.50 13.20
C TYR A 156 -14.73 25.86 14.63
N GLU A 157 -14.80 24.91 15.55
CA GLU A 157 -15.02 25.15 16.98
C GLU A 157 -13.93 26.08 17.55
N ARG A 158 -12.65 25.82 17.28
CA ARG A 158 -11.55 26.67 17.73
C ARG A 158 -11.54 28.03 17.04
N ALA A 159 -11.96 28.10 15.79
CA ALA A 159 -12.08 29.34 15.04
C ALA A 159 -13.20 30.23 15.62
N LEU A 160 -14.33 29.61 15.97
CA LEU A 160 -15.49 30.26 16.60
C LEU A 160 -15.09 30.92 17.95
N ASP A 161 -14.32 30.25 18.78
CA ASP A 161 -13.84 30.78 20.07
C ASP A 161 -12.95 32.00 19.92
N ARG A 162 -12.33 32.19 18.76
CA ARG A 162 -11.38 33.26 18.49
C ARG A 162 -11.94 34.41 17.67
N THR A 163 -13.16 34.28 17.20
CA THR A 163 -13.80 35.27 16.35
C THR A 163 -14.70 36.18 17.20
N SER A 164 -14.46 37.50 17.12
CA SER A 164 -15.23 38.49 17.86
C SER A 164 -16.37 39.12 17.05
N ASP A 165 -16.24 39.11 15.73
CA ASP A 165 -17.27 39.67 14.83
C ASP A 165 -18.53 38.83 14.81
N PRO A 166 -19.70 39.41 15.08
CA PRO A 166 -20.95 38.66 15.16
C PRO A 166 -21.33 37.94 13.87
N THR A 167 -21.05 38.53 12.70
CA THR A 167 -21.38 37.94 11.40
C THR A 167 -20.50 36.74 11.08
N THR A 168 -19.19 36.87 11.31
CA THR A 168 -18.24 35.76 11.12
C THR A 168 -18.48 34.67 12.16
N ARG A 169 -18.80 35.04 13.42
CA ARG A 169 -19.18 34.07 14.46
C ARG A 169 -20.40 33.26 14.08
N LYS A 170 -21.43 33.93 13.52
CA LYS A 170 -22.62 33.22 13.04
C LYS A 170 -22.27 32.25 11.93
N LEU A 171 -21.51 32.69 10.91
CA LEU A 171 -21.09 31.82 9.81
C LEU A 171 -20.32 30.59 10.31
N LEU A 172 -19.31 30.80 11.17
CA LEU A 172 -18.52 29.68 11.72
C LEU A 172 -19.37 28.75 12.58
N GLY A 173 -20.35 29.29 13.33
CA GLY A 173 -21.31 28.49 14.09
C GLY A 173 -22.21 27.66 13.18
N ASP A 174 -22.71 28.26 12.10
CA ASP A 174 -23.52 27.57 11.10
C ASP A 174 -22.69 26.43 10.43
N LEU A 175 -21.40 26.67 10.16
CA LEU A 175 -20.50 25.64 9.63
C LEU A 175 -20.25 24.50 10.63
N VAL A 176 -20.02 24.80 11.92
CA VAL A 176 -19.92 23.74 12.95
C VAL A 176 -21.15 22.85 12.98
N GLU A 177 -22.35 23.45 12.89
CA GLU A 177 -23.59 22.67 12.87
C GLU A 177 -23.73 21.83 11.59
N VAL A 178 -23.27 22.34 10.44
CA VAL A 178 -23.29 21.62 9.18
C VAL A 178 -22.29 20.46 9.21
N GLU A 179 -21.06 20.69 9.67
CA GLU A 179 -20.05 19.64 9.81
C GLU A 179 -20.48 18.49 10.74
N ARG A 180 -21.13 18.83 11.86
CA ARG A 180 -21.72 17.81 12.75
C ARG A 180 -22.83 17.01 12.05
N LYS A 181 -23.65 17.66 11.22
CA LYS A 181 -24.64 16.97 10.41
C LYS A 181 -24.01 16.12 9.31
N HIS A 182 -22.83 16.50 8.83
CA HIS A 182 -22.09 15.69 7.88
C HIS A 182 -21.57 14.39 8.52
N GLU A 183 -21.10 14.43 9.77
CA GLU A 183 -20.82 13.21 10.53
C GLU A 183 -22.08 12.34 10.63
N ASP A 184 -23.23 12.91 11.01
CA ASP A 184 -24.49 12.20 11.10
C ASP A 184 -24.98 11.67 9.74
N PHE A 185 -24.88 12.49 8.68
CA PHE A 185 -25.26 12.11 7.32
C PHE A 185 -24.34 11.01 6.75
N ALA A 186 -23.04 11.12 6.97
CA ALA A 186 -22.10 10.09 6.58
C ALA A 186 -22.41 8.77 7.29
N ASP A 187 -22.74 8.82 8.58
CA ASP A 187 -23.14 7.65 9.37
C ASP A 187 -24.50 7.08 8.90
N GLU A 188 -25.47 7.93 8.58
CA GLU A 188 -26.77 7.51 8.06
C GLU A 188 -26.66 6.92 6.65
N PHE A 189 -25.88 7.55 5.76
CA PHE A 189 -25.58 7.03 4.43
C PHE A 189 -24.85 5.67 4.51
N VAL A 190 -23.89 5.55 5.43
CA VAL A 190 -23.19 4.28 5.68
C VAL A 190 -24.17 3.22 6.17
N LYS A 191 -25.10 3.56 7.08
CA LYS A 191 -26.14 2.64 7.55
C LYS A 191 -27.09 2.22 6.44
N GLU A 192 -27.61 3.18 5.66
CA GLU A 192 -28.52 2.91 4.53
C GLU A 192 -27.86 1.99 3.48
N LYS A 193 -26.61 2.27 3.12
CA LYS A 193 -25.86 1.46 2.16
C LYS A 193 -25.47 0.10 2.73
N ALA A 194 -25.20 0.01 4.04
CA ALA A 194 -24.98 -1.26 4.72
C ALA A 194 -26.24 -2.11 4.75
N GLU A 195 -27.41 -1.51 5.07
CA GLU A 195 -28.71 -2.21 5.05
C GLU A 195 -29.07 -2.74 3.65
N LYS A 196 -28.66 -2.02 2.59
CA LYS A 196 -28.80 -2.47 1.20
C LYS A 196 -27.73 -3.48 0.75
N GLY A 197 -26.76 -3.80 1.62
CA GLY A 197 -25.65 -4.70 1.31
C GLY A 197 -24.70 -4.19 0.22
N GLU A 198 -24.66 -2.87 -0.04
CA GLU A 198 -23.80 -2.28 -1.07
C GLU A 198 -22.33 -2.29 -0.65
N PHE A 199 -22.05 -1.95 0.62
CA PHE A 199 -20.68 -2.02 1.16
C PHE A 199 -20.18 -3.45 1.33
N GLU A 200 -21.08 -4.40 1.64
CA GLU A 200 -20.74 -5.82 1.68
C GLU A 200 -20.29 -6.29 0.31
N LYS A 201 -21.00 -5.90 -0.76
CA LYS A 201 -20.59 -6.20 -2.15
C LYS A 201 -19.24 -5.55 -2.51
N GLU A 202 -19.01 -4.33 -2.05
CA GLU A 202 -17.73 -3.64 -2.26
C GLU A 202 -16.59 -4.34 -1.51
N ASP A 203 -16.80 -4.74 -0.26
CA ASP A 203 -15.81 -5.48 0.54
C ASP A 203 -15.56 -6.88 -0.02
N GLU A 204 -16.60 -7.56 -0.54
CA GLU A 204 -16.46 -8.84 -1.27
C GLU A 204 -15.66 -8.65 -2.56
N ALA A 205 -15.92 -7.60 -3.33
CA ALA A 205 -15.16 -7.28 -4.54
C ALA A 205 -13.68 -7.02 -4.22
N GLN A 206 -13.39 -6.29 -3.14
CA GLN A 206 -12.02 -6.07 -2.68
C GLN A 206 -11.34 -7.37 -2.26
N ARG A 207 -12.04 -8.21 -1.48
CA ARG A 207 -11.53 -9.52 -1.07
C ARG A 207 -11.25 -10.41 -2.29
N ARG A 208 -12.15 -10.40 -3.27
CA ARG A 208 -11.97 -11.12 -4.53
C ARG A 208 -10.74 -10.63 -5.30
N LEU A 209 -10.56 -9.32 -5.42
CA LEU A 209 -9.37 -8.74 -6.08
C LEU A 209 -8.08 -9.12 -5.34
N PHE A 210 -8.06 -9.07 -4.02
CA PHE A 210 -6.92 -9.53 -3.23
C PHE A 210 -6.59 -11.00 -3.49
N VAL A 211 -7.61 -11.87 -3.53
CA VAL A 211 -7.41 -13.30 -3.85
C VAL A 211 -6.84 -13.45 -5.26
N LEU A 212 -7.37 -12.75 -6.25
CA LEU A 212 -6.95 -12.85 -7.65
C LEU A 212 -5.56 -12.28 -7.92
N GLN A 213 -5.18 -11.21 -7.21
CA GLN A 213 -3.92 -10.48 -7.46
C GLN A 213 -2.76 -10.95 -6.59
N VAL A 214 -3.04 -11.47 -5.41
CA VAL A 214 -2.03 -11.81 -4.40
C VAL A 214 -2.06 -13.29 -4.06
N VAL A 215 -3.21 -13.81 -3.60
CA VAL A 215 -3.28 -15.17 -3.08
C VAL A 215 -3.10 -16.20 -4.19
N GLN A 216 -3.84 -16.11 -5.29
CA GLN A 216 -3.73 -17.06 -6.39
C GLN A 216 -2.36 -17.09 -7.05
N PRO A 217 -1.77 -15.96 -7.49
CA PRO A 217 -0.43 -15.97 -8.05
C PRO A 217 0.63 -16.41 -7.03
N GLY A 218 0.49 -15.98 -5.78
CA GLY A 218 1.41 -16.38 -4.71
C GLY A 218 1.35 -17.87 -4.43
N LEU A 219 0.14 -18.45 -4.38
CA LEU A 219 -0.04 -19.86 -4.17
C LEU A 219 0.45 -20.68 -5.38
N ALA A 220 0.17 -20.23 -6.60
CA ALA A 220 0.68 -20.87 -7.81
C ALA A 220 2.22 -20.88 -7.83
N GLY A 221 2.84 -19.74 -7.49
CA GLY A 221 4.28 -19.66 -7.37
C GLY A 221 4.84 -20.53 -6.27
N LEU A 222 4.24 -20.52 -5.08
CA LEU A 222 4.69 -21.38 -3.97
C LEU A 222 4.60 -22.85 -4.31
N MET A 223 3.50 -23.29 -4.93
CA MET A 223 3.33 -24.67 -5.40
C MET A 223 4.39 -25.05 -6.44
N ASP A 224 4.60 -24.20 -7.44
CA ASP A 224 5.60 -24.47 -8.47
C ASP A 224 7.00 -24.53 -7.86
N GLY A 225 7.38 -23.55 -7.04
CA GLY A 225 8.68 -23.51 -6.37
C GLY A 225 8.93 -24.73 -5.47
N SER A 226 7.94 -25.11 -4.65
CA SER A 226 8.08 -26.25 -3.73
C SER A 226 8.05 -27.62 -4.42
N VAL A 227 7.49 -27.73 -5.63
CA VAL A 227 7.36 -29.02 -6.32
C VAL A 227 8.37 -29.15 -7.46
N SER A 228 8.49 -28.14 -8.35
CA SER A 228 9.32 -28.25 -9.56
C SER A 228 10.82 -28.35 -9.24
N THR A 229 11.27 -27.75 -8.13
CA THR A 229 12.68 -27.77 -7.73
C THR A 229 13.10 -29.02 -6.96
N LEU A 230 12.13 -29.84 -6.47
CA LEU A 230 12.44 -31.09 -5.77
C LEU A 230 13.28 -32.05 -6.62
N ALA A 231 12.87 -32.28 -7.87
CA ALA A 231 13.58 -33.23 -8.73
C ALA A 231 15.04 -32.85 -8.95
N PRO A 232 15.41 -31.64 -9.39
CA PRO A 232 16.82 -31.26 -9.58
C PRO A 232 17.62 -31.25 -8.27
N VAL A 233 17.04 -30.80 -7.16
CA VAL A 233 17.73 -30.77 -5.85
C VAL A 233 18.07 -32.19 -5.39
N PHE A 234 17.07 -33.08 -5.35
CA PHE A 234 17.29 -34.45 -4.87
C PHE A 234 18.05 -35.30 -5.88
N ALA A 235 17.91 -35.04 -7.19
CA ALA A 235 18.76 -35.71 -8.19
C ALA A 235 20.24 -35.35 -7.97
N ALA A 236 20.59 -34.08 -7.81
CA ALA A 236 21.95 -33.65 -7.51
C ALA A 236 22.43 -34.23 -6.16
N ALA A 237 21.59 -34.20 -5.12
CA ALA A 237 21.92 -34.71 -3.80
C ALA A 237 22.26 -36.21 -3.82
N PHE A 238 21.47 -37.02 -4.49
CA PHE A 238 21.68 -38.47 -4.56
C PHE A 238 22.80 -38.88 -5.54
N ALA A 239 22.99 -38.16 -6.65
CA ALA A 239 24.04 -38.41 -7.61
C ALA A 239 25.45 -38.07 -7.06
N THR A 240 25.57 -36.90 -6.40
CA THR A 240 26.91 -36.44 -5.96
C THR A 240 27.21 -36.81 -4.51
N ARG A 241 26.19 -37.09 -3.70
CA ARG A 241 26.27 -37.24 -2.25
C ARG A 241 26.94 -36.06 -1.53
N ASN A 242 26.94 -34.91 -2.16
CA ASN A 242 27.53 -33.68 -1.70
C ASN A 242 26.42 -32.64 -1.43
N SER A 243 26.30 -32.23 -0.18
CA SER A 243 25.28 -31.22 0.23
C SER A 243 25.49 -29.89 -0.49
N TRP A 244 26.74 -29.45 -0.70
CA TRP A 244 27.02 -28.17 -1.34
C TRP A 244 26.60 -28.14 -2.82
N ASP A 245 26.81 -29.25 -3.56
CA ASP A 245 26.36 -29.34 -4.95
C ASP A 245 24.82 -29.32 -5.03
N ALA A 246 24.15 -30.04 -4.15
CA ALA A 246 22.70 -30.00 -4.05
C ALA A 246 22.16 -28.60 -3.73
N PHE A 247 22.82 -27.88 -2.82
CA PHE A 247 22.50 -26.48 -2.51
C PHE A 247 22.62 -25.57 -3.74
N LEU A 248 23.72 -25.63 -4.46
CA LEU A 248 23.94 -24.80 -5.64
C LEU A 248 22.95 -25.08 -6.76
N VAL A 249 22.67 -26.35 -7.02
CA VAL A 249 21.66 -26.75 -8.01
C VAL A 249 20.27 -26.30 -7.59
N GLY A 250 19.92 -26.45 -6.31
CA GLY A 250 18.65 -26.01 -5.76
C GLY A 250 18.47 -24.49 -5.82
N LEU A 251 19.51 -23.74 -5.47
CA LEU A 251 19.47 -22.28 -5.55
C LEU A 251 19.29 -21.80 -6.99
N ALA A 252 20.05 -22.39 -7.94
CA ALA A 252 19.92 -22.04 -9.36
C ALA A 252 18.54 -22.40 -9.93
N ALA A 253 18.02 -23.58 -9.58
CA ALA A 253 16.68 -24.01 -9.98
C ALA A 253 15.59 -23.08 -9.40
N SER A 254 15.68 -22.73 -8.11
CA SER A 254 14.71 -21.86 -7.43
C SER A 254 14.66 -20.46 -8.03
N VAL A 255 15.81 -19.83 -8.26
CA VAL A 255 15.90 -18.51 -8.87
C VAL A 255 15.43 -18.54 -10.33
N GLY A 256 15.86 -19.55 -11.10
CA GLY A 256 15.46 -19.72 -12.50
C GLY A 256 13.95 -19.94 -12.65
N ALA A 257 13.38 -20.82 -11.84
CA ALA A 257 11.94 -21.06 -11.80
C ALA A 257 11.17 -19.77 -11.40
N GLY A 258 11.63 -19.05 -10.39
CA GLY A 258 11.01 -17.80 -9.95
C GLY A 258 10.97 -16.73 -11.03
N ILE A 259 12.08 -16.54 -11.75
CA ILE A 259 12.12 -15.62 -12.90
C ILE A 259 11.15 -16.07 -13.98
N SER A 260 11.17 -17.35 -14.37
CA SER A 260 10.31 -17.92 -15.41
C SER A 260 8.83 -17.76 -15.07
N MET A 261 8.42 -18.19 -13.87
CA MET A 261 7.03 -18.10 -13.42
C MET A 261 6.55 -16.67 -13.25
N GLY A 262 7.44 -15.77 -12.78
CA GLY A 262 7.11 -14.35 -12.68
C GLY A 262 6.80 -13.73 -14.04
N PHE A 263 7.60 -14.00 -15.05
CA PHE A 263 7.35 -13.57 -16.43
C PHE A 263 6.11 -14.25 -17.03
N ALA A 264 5.96 -15.55 -16.86
CA ALA A 264 4.82 -16.28 -17.37
C ALA A 264 3.50 -15.73 -16.83
N GLU A 265 3.39 -15.46 -15.52
CA GLU A 265 2.22 -14.86 -14.91
C GLU A 265 2.00 -13.41 -15.35
N ALA A 266 3.07 -12.58 -15.43
CA ALA A 266 2.97 -11.19 -15.86
C ALA A 266 2.52 -11.05 -17.32
N LEU A 267 2.89 -11.98 -18.19
CA LEU A 267 2.58 -11.97 -19.62
C LEU A 267 1.34 -12.80 -19.98
N SER A 268 0.71 -13.48 -19.01
CA SER A 268 -0.43 -14.38 -19.27
C SER A 268 -1.67 -13.63 -19.75
N ASP A 269 -1.94 -12.46 -19.18
CA ASP A 269 -3.04 -11.58 -19.57
C ASP A 269 -2.80 -10.15 -19.06
N ASP A 270 -3.46 -9.15 -19.69
CA ASP A 270 -3.39 -7.75 -19.31
C ASP A 270 -4.21 -7.41 -18.04
N GLY A 271 -4.98 -8.37 -17.54
CA GLY A 271 -5.82 -8.23 -16.36
C GLY A 271 -7.15 -7.53 -16.60
N VAL A 272 -7.39 -6.96 -17.80
CA VAL A 272 -8.61 -6.22 -18.13
C VAL A 272 -9.76 -7.19 -18.45
N LEU A 273 -9.52 -8.14 -19.34
CA LEU A 273 -10.53 -9.13 -19.75
C LEU A 273 -10.83 -10.14 -18.64
N SER A 274 -9.81 -10.56 -17.91
CA SER A 274 -9.95 -11.56 -16.83
C SER A 274 -10.47 -10.98 -15.52
N GLY A 275 -10.46 -9.66 -15.36
CA GLY A 275 -10.75 -8.98 -14.09
C GLY A 275 -9.71 -9.25 -13.00
N ARG A 276 -8.54 -9.82 -13.34
CA ARG A 276 -7.47 -10.18 -12.39
C ARG A 276 -6.55 -9.00 -12.02
N GLY A 277 -6.76 -7.82 -12.62
CA GLY A 277 -6.04 -6.58 -12.29
C GLY A 277 -4.57 -6.57 -12.74
N GLN A 278 -3.68 -6.04 -11.93
CA GLN A 278 -2.32 -5.62 -12.30
C GLN A 278 -1.39 -6.79 -12.65
N PRO A 279 -0.98 -6.99 -13.93
CA PRO A 279 -0.16 -8.12 -14.37
C PRO A 279 1.23 -8.16 -13.72
N LEU A 280 1.90 -7.00 -13.61
CA LEU A 280 3.24 -6.90 -13.02
C LEU A 280 3.24 -7.23 -11.52
N LEU A 281 2.18 -6.86 -10.79
CA LEU A 281 2.03 -7.22 -9.39
C LEU A 281 1.88 -8.74 -9.23
N ARG A 282 1.00 -9.36 -10.02
CA ARG A 282 0.79 -10.81 -10.01
C ARG A 282 2.06 -11.57 -10.35
N GLY A 283 2.75 -11.15 -11.42
CA GLY A 283 4.02 -11.75 -11.84
C GLY A 283 5.11 -11.61 -10.78
N GLY A 284 5.23 -10.42 -10.16
CA GLY A 284 6.19 -10.20 -9.08
C GLY A 284 5.93 -11.09 -7.86
N ILE A 285 4.67 -11.22 -7.46
CA ILE A 285 4.27 -12.09 -6.34
C ILE A 285 4.50 -13.56 -6.70
N CYS A 286 4.08 -14.00 -7.88
CA CYS A 286 4.26 -15.36 -8.35
C CYS A 286 5.75 -15.74 -8.37
N GLY A 287 6.59 -14.95 -9.03
CA GLY A 287 8.03 -15.21 -9.12
C GLY A 287 8.75 -15.21 -7.78
N LEU A 288 8.40 -14.26 -6.88
CA LEU A 288 8.94 -14.22 -5.53
C LEU A 288 8.57 -15.48 -4.74
N MET A 289 7.30 -15.88 -4.77
CA MET A 289 6.83 -17.05 -4.03
C MET A 289 7.37 -18.37 -4.61
N THR A 290 7.56 -18.46 -5.95
CA THR A 290 8.26 -19.58 -6.57
C THR A 290 9.71 -19.69 -6.08
N THR A 291 10.43 -18.56 -6.05
CA THR A 291 11.80 -18.53 -5.53
C THR A 291 11.86 -18.96 -4.07
N LEU A 292 10.99 -18.42 -3.23
CA LEU A 292 10.95 -18.73 -1.80
C LEU A 292 10.60 -20.22 -1.55
N GLY A 293 9.61 -20.76 -2.28
CA GLY A 293 9.23 -22.17 -2.19
C GLY A 293 10.38 -23.10 -2.54
N GLY A 294 11.15 -22.79 -3.59
CA GLY A 294 12.30 -23.62 -3.97
C GLY A 294 13.51 -23.46 -3.03
N ILE A 295 13.74 -22.26 -2.50
CA ILE A 295 14.83 -22.03 -1.55
C ILE A 295 14.56 -22.72 -0.21
N GLY A 296 13.31 -22.80 0.24
CA GLY A 296 12.96 -23.34 1.55
C GLY A 296 13.60 -24.72 1.82
N HIS A 297 13.34 -25.69 0.96
CA HIS A 297 13.89 -27.05 1.08
C HIS A 297 15.31 -27.20 0.52
N THR A 298 15.85 -26.16 -0.12
CA THR A 298 17.25 -26.11 -0.56
C THR A 298 18.20 -25.70 0.57
N LEU A 299 17.76 -24.81 1.48
CA LEU A 299 18.57 -24.33 2.60
C LEU A 299 19.13 -25.45 3.51
N PRO A 300 18.41 -26.53 3.85
CA PRO A 300 18.96 -27.63 4.62
C PRO A 300 20.28 -28.21 4.08
N PHE A 301 20.51 -28.11 2.78
CA PHE A 301 21.76 -28.60 2.16
C PHE A 301 22.99 -27.73 2.46
N LEU A 302 22.84 -26.64 3.22
CA LEU A 302 23.97 -25.96 3.85
C LEU A 302 24.57 -26.76 5.04
N ILE A 303 23.86 -27.77 5.52
CA ILE A 303 24.36 -28.70 6.54
C ILE A 303 25.37 -29.64 5.88
N PRO A 304 26.64 -29.72 6.37
CA PRO A 304 27.68 -30.54 5.73
C PRO A 304 27.37 -32.04 5.71
N ASN A 305 26.59 -32.53 6.68
CA ASN A 305 26.22 -33.94 6.74
C ASN A 305 25.06 -34.22 5.76
N PHE A 306 25.35 -34.96 4.72
CA PHE A 306 24.39 -35.31 3.67
C PHE A 306 23.08 -35.93 4.19
N TYR A 307 23.17 -36.92 5.09
CA TYR A 307 21.98 -37.59 5.60
C TYR A 307 21.11 -36.69 6.45
N MET A 308 21.74 -35.87 7.31
CA MET A 308 21.02 -34.88 8.11
C MET A 308 20.38 -33.82 7.21
N ALA A 309 21.11 -33.29 6.24
CA ALA A 309 20.60 -32.32 5.29
C ALA A 309 19.36 -32.84 4.54
N THR A 310 19.44 -34.09 4.05
CA THR A 310 18.34 -34.73 3.32
C THR A 310 17.09 -34.91 4.20
N TRP A 311 17.25 -35.40 5.43
CA TRP A 311 16.10 -35.56 6.33
C TRP A 311 15.46 -34.22 6.70
N VAL A 312 16.26 -33.20 6.99
CA VAL A 312 15.73 -31.85 7.27
C VAL A 312 15.01 -31.27 6.04
N ALA A 313 15.58 -31.47 4.83
CA ALA A 313 14.92 -31.03 3.60
C ALA A 313 13.56 -31.70 3.39
N VAL A 314 13.44 -33.00 3.64
CA VAL A 314 12.15 -33.74 3.56
C VAL A 314 11.13 -33.18 4.56
N ILE A 315 11.56 -32.85 5.79
CA ILE A 315 10.68 -32.25 6.78
C ILE A 315 10.21 -30.86 6.34
N VAL A 316 11.11 -30.04 5.80
CA VAL A 316 10.76 -28.72 5.27
C VAL A 316 9.75 -28.83 4.13
N VAL A 317 9.96 -29.75 3.18
CA VAL A 317 8.98 -30.02 2.11
C VAL A 317 7.62 -30.40 2.68
N ALA A 318 7.56 -31.28 3.68
CA ALA A 318 6.28 -31.66 4.29
C ALA A 318 5.55 -30.46 4.92
N ILE A 319 6.28 -29.54 5.55
CA ILE A 319 5.75 -28.29 6.11
C ILE A 319 5.24 -27.38 4.96
N GLU A 320 6.02 -27.19 3.91
CA GLU A 320 5.64 -26.38 2.75
C GLU A 320 4.34 -26.89 2.12
N LEU A 321 4.23 -28.18 1.87
CA LEU A 321 3.04 -28.80 1.30
C LEU A 321 1.82 -28.66 2.24
N ALA A 322 2.01 -28.77 3.55
CA ALA A 322 0.94 -28.54 4.53
C ALA A 322 0.45 -27.10 4.53
N VAL A 323 1.39 -26.13 4.45
CA VAL A 323 1.05 -24.69 4.37
C VAL A 323 0.29 -24.40 3.07
N ILE A 324 0.72 -24.95 1.93
CA ILE A 324 0.03 -24.81 0.64
C ILE A 324 -1.41 -25.37 0.74
N ALA A 325 -1.58 -26.56 1.29
CA ALA A 325 -2.90 -27.16 1.46
C ALA A 325 -3.81 -26.32 2.37
N TRP A 326 -3.26 -25.76 3.45
CA TRP A 326 -3.99 -24.86 4.36
C TRP A 326 -4.44 -23.57 3.66
N ILE A 327 -3.54 -22.91 2.90
CA ILE A 327 -3.87 -21.69 2.14
C ILE A 327 -4.99 -21.98 1.13
N ARG A 328 -4.91 -23.11 0.40
CA ARG A 328 -5.97 -23.51 -0.55
C ARG A 328 -7.32 -23.73 0.12
N ASN A 329 -7.32 -24.36 1.28
CA ASN A 329 -8.55 -24.55 2.05
C ASN A 329 -9.15 -23.23 2.51
N HIS A 330 -8.29 -22.32 3.04
CA HIS A 330 -8.74 -21.07 3.66
C HIS A 330 -9.23 -20.00 2.66
N TYR A 331 -8.57 -19.90 1.49
CA TYR A 331 -8.85 -18.83 0.53
C TYR A 331 -9.57 -19.28 -0.74
N MET A 332 -9.61 -20.57 -1.03
CA MET A 332 -10.16 -21.10 -2.28
C MET A 332 -11.31 -22.11 -2.05
N ASP A 333 -11.83 -22.23 -0.83
CA ASP A 333 -12.93 -23.11 -0.43
C ASP A 333 -12.73 -24.58 -0.88
N THR A 334 -11.46 -24.99 -1.06
CA THR A 334 -11.13 -26.36 -1.47
C THR A 334 -11.17 -27.27 -0.24
N PRO A 335 -11.89 -28.39 -0.26
CA PRO A 335 -11.89 -29.34 0.87
C PRO A 335 -10.47 -29.74 1.25
N LEU A 336 -10.12 -29.66 2.54
CA LEU A 336 -8.74 -29.85 3.03
C LEU A 336 -8.16 -31.21 2.59
N VAL A 337 -8.97 -32.29 2.64
CA VAL A 337 -8.54 -33.63 2.21
C VAL A 337 -8.16 -33.65 0.73
N SER A 338 -8.97 -33.02 -0.13
CA SER A 338 -8.68 -32.91 -1.56
C SER A 338 -7.43 -32.09 -1.83
N ALA A 339 -7.26 -30.95 -1.11
CA ALA A 339 -6.09 -30.13 -1.22
C ALA A 339 -4.81 -30.88 -0.82
N ILE A 340 -4.83 -31.58 0.31
CA ILE A 340 -3.70 -32.38 0.79
C ILE A 340 -3.38 -33.49 -0.23
N PHE A 341 -4.38 -34.26 -0.68
CA PHE A 341 -4.16 -35.34 -1.62
C PHE A 341 -3.49 -34.88 -2.91
N GLN A 342 -3.98 -33.79 -3.52
CA GLN A 342 -3.43 -33.25 -4.77
C GLN A 342 -2.00 -32.77 -4.62
N VAL A 343 -1.72 -32.01 -3.54
CA VAL A 343 -0.41 -31.41 -3.31
C VAL A 343 0.62 -32.48 -2.94
N VAL A 344 0.27 -33.39 -2.03
CA VAL A 344 1.16 -34.48 -1.58
C VAL A 344 1.43 -35.45 -2.72
N LEU A 345 0.41 -35.86 -3.51
CA LEU A 345 0.60 -36.73 -4.65
C LEU A 345 1.60 -36.15 -5.66
N GLY A 346 1.44 -34.86 -6.02
CA GLY A 346 2.38 -34.14 -6.91
C GLY A 346 3.80 -34.12 -6.35
N GLY A 347 3.97 -33.70 -5.08
CA GLY A 347 5.26 -33.66 -4.41
C GLY A 347 5.95 -35.05 -4.33
N VAL A 348 5.23 -36.08 -3.98
CA VAL A 348 5.78 -37.45 -3.92
C VAL A 348 6.23 -37.93 -5.28
N LEU A 349 5.44 -37.72 -6.35
CA LEU A 349 5.81 -38.15 -7.70
C LEU A 349 7.10 -37.44 -8.18
N VAL A 350 7.21 -36.14 -7.96
CA VAL A 350 8.40 -35.39 -8.37
C VAL A 350 9.62 -35.77 -7.51
N PHE A 351 9.43 -35.96 -6.21
CA PHE A 351 10.49 -36.42 -5.31
C PHE A 351 11.04 -37.81 -5.72
N LEU A 352 10.16 -38.77 -6.02
CA LEU A 352 10.54 -40.11 -6.50
C LEU A 352 11.28 -40.04 -7.85
N ALA A 353 10.84 -39.16 -8.76
CA ALA A 353 11.52 -38.94 -10.03
C ALA A 353 12.94 -38.39 -9.79
N GLY A 354 13.12 -37.45 -8.89
CA GLY A 354 14.43 -36.91 -8.51
C GLY A 354 15.37 -38.00 -7.96
N ILE A 355 14.88 -38.84 -7.05
CA ILE A 355 15.67 -39.94 -6.50
C ILE A 355 16.03 -40.95 -7.62
N ALA A 356 15.07 -41.33 -8.47
CA ALA A 356 15.30 -42.29 -9.56
C ALA A 356 16.37 -41.81 -10.53
N ILE A 357 16.30 -40.52 -10.92
CA ILE A 357 17.29 -39.91 -11.81
C ILE A 357 18.67 -39.82 -11.11
N GLY A 358 18.72 -39.37 -9.87
CA GLY A 358 19.96 -39.22 -9.12
C GLY A 358 20.63 -40.51 -8.73
N SER A 359 19.88 -41.63 -8.61
CA SER A 359 20.42 -42.95 -8.31
C SER A 359 20.84 -43.77 -9.54
N ALA A 360 20.46 -43.31 -10.75
CA ALA A 360 20.80 -43.97 -12.01
C ALA A 360 22.14 -43.48 -12.60
N GLY A 361 22.70 -42.39 -12.11
CA GLY A 361 24.02 -41.85 -12.45
C GLY A 361 25.04 -42.22 -11.40
#